data_555de97b6e6d6af48a96bb14538b2a63
#
_entry.id   555de97b6e6d6af48a96bb14538b2a63
#
_cell.length_a   1.000
_cell.length_b   1.000
_cell.length_c   1.000
_cell.angle_alpha   90.00
_cell.angle_beta   90.00
_cell.angle_gamma   90.00
#
_symmetry.space_group_name_H-M   'P 1'
#
loop_
_entity.id
_entity.type
_entity.pdbx_description
1 polymer ?
#
loop_
_entity_poly.entity_id
_entity_poly.type
_entity_poly.pdbx_seq_one_letter_code
_entity_poly.pdbx_strand_id
1 'polypeptide(L)'
;DPAREAAFQGWLTRVAADHQLDTGSLRLAAADAGFRRYFRLDSVHGSRIVMDAPPDKENCEPFVRIAALMAKAGLRVPEVLAWDEAAGFMLLSDLGAQTMLDVLQCDTPQDPTPLFHQAIDALITLQLASQPGVLPVYDAAVLQRELALFPDWYIAQHRGITLDEKQRATLD
;
A
#
# COMPACT_ATOMS: atom_id res chain seq x y z
N ASP A 1 0.06 10.34 -19.34
CA ASP A 1 -1.13 11.04 -19.82
C ASP A 1 -1.03 12.52 -19.42
N PRO A 2 -0.94 13.47 -20.39
CA PRO A 2 -0.79 14.90 -20.10
C PRO A 2 -1.99 15.49 -19.33
N ALA A 3 -3.21 15.00 -19.59
CA ALA A 3 -4.41 15.49 -18.90
C ALA A 3 -4.39 15.09 -17.40
N ARG A 4 -3.95 13.87 -17.10
CA ARG A 4 -3.78 13.44 -15.71
C ARG A 4 -2.69 14.21 -14.99
N GLU A 5 -1.58 14.48 -15.67
CA GLU A 5 -0.50 15.29 -15.09
C GLU A 5 -0.97 16.71 -14.78
N ALA A 6 -1.72 17.34 -15.67
CA ALA A 6 -2.31 18.66 -15.43
C ALA A 6 -3.30 18.65 -14.25
N ALA A 7 -4.15 17.61 -14.14
CA ALA A 7 -5.06 17.42 -13.02
C ALA A 7 -4.30 17.25 -11.70
N PHE A 8 -3.23 16.44 -11.70
CA PHE A 8 -2.36 16.22 -10.55
C PHE A 8 -1.72 17.52 -10.06
N GLN A 9 -1.12 18.28 -10.95
CA GLN A 9 -0.50 19.56 -10.62
C GLN A 9 -1.51 20.59 -10.10
N GLY A 10 -2.70 20.65 -10.71
CA GLY A 10 -3.79 21.52 -10.27
C GLY A 10 -4.29 21.14 -8.86
N TRP A 11 -4.44 19.86 -8.58
CA TRP A 11 -4.82 19.37 -7.25
C TRP A 11 -3.72 19.66 -6.21
N LEU A 12 -2.46 19.34 -6.54
CA LEU A 12 -1.32 19.58 -5.66
C LEU A 12 -1.20 21.06 -5.28
N THR A 13 -1.38 21.97 -6.23
CA THR A 13 -1.35 23.42 -5.98
C THR A 13 -2.43 23.84 -4.99
N ARG A 14 -3.64 23.25 -5.07
CA ARG A 14 -4.74 23.56 -4.15
C ARG A 14 -4.42 23.11 -2.72
N VAL A 15 -3.94 21.88 -2.54
CA VAL A 15 -3.67 21.34 -1.19
C VAL A 15 -2.36 21.87 -0.59
N ALA A 16 -1.46 22.38 -1.43
CA ALA A 16 -0.16 22.87 -0.97
C ALA A 16 -0.27 24.05 0.03
N ALA A 17 -1.20 24.98 -0.19
CA ALA A 17 -1.41 26.11 0.69
C ALA A 17 -1.89 25.67 2.08
N ASP A 18 -2.90 24.79 2.14
CA ASP A 18 -3.53 24.34 3.39
C ASP A 18 -2.59 23.47 4.22
N HIS A 19 -1.71 22.71 3.57
CA HIS A 19 -0.78 21.78 4.22
C HIS A 19 0.67 22.28 4.23
N GLN A 20 0.92 23.52 3.80
CA GLN A 20 2.25 24.17 3.79
C GLN A 20 3.32 23.30 3.11
N LEU A 21 2.97 22.78 1.92
CA LEU A 21 3.83 21.88 1.15
C LEU A 21 4.81 22.68 0.28
N ASP A 22 6.06 22.19 0.22
CA ASP A 22 7.04 22.66 -0.77
C ASP A 22 6.90 21.83 -2.06
N THR A 23 6.09 22.31 -2.99
CA THR A 23 5.87 21.62 -4.28
C THR A 23 7.13 21.51 -5.13
N GLY A 24 8.14 22.36 -4.90
CA GLY A 24 9.44 22.30 -5.57
C GLY A 24 10.28 21.09 -5.13
N SER A 25 9.98 20.52 -3.97
CA SER A 25 10.67 19.33 -3.42
C SER A 25 10.08 17.99 -3.91
N LEU A 26 9.06 18.02 -4.77
CA LEU A 26 8.35 16.82 -5.24
C LEU A 26 9.32 15.84 -5.94
N ARG A 27 9.36 14.60 -5.44
CA ARG A 27 10.22 13.54 -5.95
C ARG A 27 9.53 12.19 -5.90
N LEU A 28 9.83 11.31 -6.85
CA LEU A 28 9.29 9.95 -6.84
C LEU A 28 9.75 9.22 -5.57
N ALA A 29 8.82 8.67 -4.80
CA ALA A 29 9.10 7.88 -3.60
C ALA A 29 9.10 6.38 -3.92
N ALA A 30 8.07 5.91 -4.62
CA ALA A 30 7.95 4.53 -5.06
C ALA A 30 6.98 4.47 -6.26
N ALA A 31 7.18 3.46 -7.11
CA ALA A 31 6.19 3.02 -8.10
C ALA A 31 5.80 1.59 -7.73
N ASP A 32 4.50 1.36 -7.58
CA ASP A 32 3.97 0.02 -7.33
C ASP A 32 3.98 -0.80 -8.64
N ALA A 33 3.90 -2.11 -8.51
CA ALA A 33 3.63 -3.00 -9.64
C ALA A 33 2.24 -2.76 -10.26
N GLY A 34 1.33 -2.06 -9.54
CA GLY A 34 0.04 -1.60 -10.01
C GLY A 34 0.08 -0.25 -10.73
N PHE A 35 -1.07 0.45 -10.71
CA PHE A 35 -1.23 1.74 -11.38
C PHE A 35 -0.98 2.94 -10.45
N ARG A 36 -0.63 2.72 -9.19
CA ARG A 36 -0.37 3.76 -8.20
C ARG A 36 1.03 4.30 -8.34
N ARG A 37 1.15 5.62 -8.22
CA ARG A 37 2.43 6.32 -8.11
C ARG A 37 2.48 7.03 -6.76
N TYR A 38 3.64 7.00 -6.12
CA TYR A 38 3.85 7.67 -4.85
C TYR A 38 4.97 8.67 -4.98
N PHE A 39 4.69 9.88 -4.56
CA PHE A 39 5.66 10.98 -4.54
C PHE A 39 5.87 11.42 -3.11
N ARG A 40 7.09 11.83 -2.80
CA ARG A 40 7.43 12.47 -1.54
C ARG A 40 7.70 13.94 -1.77
N LEU A 41 7.25 14.78 -0.85
CA LEU A 41 7.58 16.19 -0.82
C LEU A 41 7.73 16.68 0.62
N ASP A 42 8.39 17.81 0.78
CA ASP A 42 8.65 18.37 2.09
C ASP A 42 7.54 19.35 2.49
N SER A 43 7.32 19.53 3.77
CA SER A 43 6.43 20.53 4.36
C SER A 43 7.04 21.08 5.64
N VAL A 44 6.46 22.14 6.20
CA VAL A 44 6.90 22.68 7.51
C VAL A 44 6.72 21.69 8.66
N HIS A 45 5.88 20.67 8.47
CA HIS A 45 5.60 19.62 9.45
C HIS A 45 6.32 18.30 9.15
N GLY A 46 7.38 18.32 8.34
CA GLY A 46 8.11 17.15 7.86
C GLY A 46 7.62 16.68 6.49
N SER A 47 8.14 15.54 6.04
CA SER A 47 7.80 15.01 4.72
C SER A 47 6.37 14.46 4.65
N ARG A 48 5.81 14.48 3.46
CA ARG A 48 4.48 13.97 3.12
C ARG A 48 4.58 13.05 1.90
N ILE A 49 3.59 12.18 1.77
CA ILE A 49 3.43 11.33 0.59
C ILE A 49 2.20 11.77 -0.19
N VAL A 50 2.35 11.93 -1.48
CA VAL A 50 1.23 12.08 -2.42
C VAL A 50 1.06 10.77 -3.16
N MET A 51 -0.14 10.19 -3.10
CA MET A 51 -0.54 9.03 -3.88
C MET A 51 -1.37 9.49 -5.07
N ASP A 52 -0.98 9.05 -6.25
CA ASP A 52 -1.72 9.18 -7.50
C ASP A 52 -2.22 7.81 -7.93
N ALA A 53 -3.53 7.60 -7.83
CA ALA A 53 -4.22 6.34 -8.10
C ALA A 53 -5.36 6.59 -9.10
N PRO A 54 -5.17 6.32 -10.41
CA PRO A 54 -6.19 6.58 -11.42
C PRO A 54 -7.51 5.85 -11.11
N PRO A 55 -8.66 6.54 -10.99
CA PRO A 55 -9.91 5.95 -10.51
C PRO A 55 -10.48 4.86 -11.42
N ASP A 56 -10.13 4.87 -12.71
CA ASP A 56 -10.51 3.84 -13.67
C ASP A 56 -9.74 2.52 -13.49
N LYS A 57 -8.66 2.54 -12.69
CA LYS A 57 -7.79 1.39 -12.41
C LYS A 57 -7.75 1.01 -10.94
N GLU A 58 -7.94 1.97 -10.04
CA GLU A 58 -7.70 1.81 -8.60
C GLU A 58 -8.89 2.33 -7.80
N ASN A 59 -9.43 1.50 -6.91
CA ASN A 59 -10.40 1.92 -5.90
C ASN A 59 -9.65 2.20 -4.58
N CYS A 60 -9.65 3.47 -4.15
CA CYS A 60 -8.96 3.90 -2.94
C CYS A 60 -9.83 3.87 -1.66
N GLU A 61 -11.16 3.68 -1.77
CA GLU A 61 -12.05 3.62 -0.60
C GLU A 61 -11.60 2.54 0.41
N PRO A 62 -11.27 1.29 -0.01
CA PRO A 62 -10.79 0.28 0.93
C PRO A 62 -9.52 0.70 1.66
N PHE A 63 -8.59 1.40 1.01
CA PHE A 63 -7.38 1.93 1.65
C PHE A 63 -7.74 2.90 2.78
N VAL A 64 -8.60 3.87 2.53
CA VAL A 64 -9.03 4.88 3.53
C VAL A 64 -9.74 4.20 4.70
N ARG A 65 -10.67 3.29 4.42
CA ARG A 65 -11.43 2.56 5.43
C ARG A 65 -10.54 1.67 6.30
N ILE A 66 -9.63 0.92 5.70
CA ILE A 66 -8.71 0.02 6.43
C ILE A 66 -7.71 0.84 7.26
N ALA A 67 -7.16 1.93 6.72
CA ALA A 67 -6.29 2.83 7.47
C ALA A 67 -7.00 3.37 8.72
N ALA A 68 -8.26 3.80 8.60
CA ALA A 68 -9.05 4.26 9.73
C ALA A 68 -9.30 3.15 10.78
N LEU A 69 -9.59 1.93 10.37
CA LEU A 69 -9.74 0.77 11.27
C LEU A 69 -8.45 0.45 12.01
N MET A 70 -7.32 0.43 11.32
CA MET A 70 -6.02 0.16 11.92
C MET A 70 -5.59 1.29 12.88
N ALA A 71 -5.82 2.55 12.52
CA ALA A 71 -5.57 3.69 13.41
C ALA A 71 -6.40 3.60 14.69
N LYS A 72 -7.68 3.23 14.59
CA LYS A 72 -8.57 3.00 15.74
C LYS A 72 -8.08 1.86 16.64
N ALA A 73 -7.43 0.86 16.07
CA ALA A 73 -6.79 -0.22 16.82
C ALA A 73 -5.48 0.21 17.53
N GLY A 74 -5.03 1.45 17.34
CA GLY A 74 -3.78 1.97 17.93
C GLY A 74 -2.54 1.69 17.10
N LEU A 75 -2.69 1.24 15.84
CA LEU A 75 -1.57 1.02 14.93
C LEU A 75 -1.14 2.31 14.25
N ARG A 76 0.16 2.41 13.98
CA ARG A 76 0.72 3.49 13.17
C ARG A 76 0.49 3.18 11.69
N VAL A 77 -0.32 3.99 11.05
CA VAL A 77 -0.71 3.86 9.64
C VAL A 77 -0.56 5.20 8.93
N PRO A 78 -0.54 5.24 7.58
CA PRO A 78 -0.63 6.49 6.86
C PRO A 78 -1.92 7.23 7.20
N GLU A 79 -1.79 8.45 7.71
CA GLU A 79 -2.92 9.36 7.93
C GLU A 79 -3.32 10.01 6.62
N VAL A 80 -4.60 9.98 6.28
CA VAL A 80 -5.14 10.64 5.09
C VAL A 80 -5.40 12.12 5.43
N LEU A 81 -4.53 13.00 4.96
CA LEU A 81 -4.58 14.43 5.23
C LEU A 81 -5.48 15.18 4.26
N ALA A 82 -5.52 14.74 3.00
CA ALA A 82 -6.45 15.22 1.98
C ALA A 82 -6.73 14.10 0.99
N TRP A 83 -7.95 14.07 0.44
CA TRP A 83 -8.35 13.08 -0.55
C TRP A 83 -9.31 13.69 -1.57
N ASP A 84 -8.96 13.56 -2.84
CA ASP A 84 -9.82 13.83 -3.98
C ASP A 84 -10.24 12.45 -4.56
N GLU A 85 -11.37 11.94 -4.12
CA GLU A 85 -11.87 10.62 -4.51
C GLU A 85 -12.13 10.54 -6.01
N ALA A 86 -12.73 11.58 -6.58
CA ALA A 86 -13.08 11.62 -7.99
C ALA A 86 -11.85 11.63 -8.91
N ALA A 87 -10.78 12.30 -8.50
CA ALA A 87 -9.54 12.35 -9.24
C ALA A 87 -8.54 11.25 -8.82
N GLY A 88 -8.73 10.61 -7.66
CA GLY A 88 -7.85 9.57 -7.13
C GLY A 88 -6.51 10.08 -6.64
N PHE A 89 -6.49 11.27 -6.02
CA PHE A 89 -5.29 11.85 -5.41
C PHE A 89 -5.41 11.90 -3.90
N MET A 90 -4.35 11.51 -3.19
CA MET A 90 -4.31 11.59 -1.73
C MET A 90 -3.03 12.26 -1.25
N LEU A 91 -3.15 13.05 -0.19
CA LEU A 91 -2.04 13.50 0.64
C LEU A 91 -2.02 12.66 1.92
N LEU A 92 -0.89 12.05 2.21
CA LEU A 92 -0.72 11.12 3.33
C LEU A 92 0.42 11.59 4.24
N SER A 93 0.36 11.20 5.51
CA SER A 93 1.54 11.27 6.37
C SER A 93 2.63 10.34 5.84
N ASP A 94 3.90 10.73 6.04
CA ASP A 94 5.04 9.91 5.64
C ASP A 94 5.49 9.03 6.82
N LEU A 95 5.55 7.74 6.62
CA LEU A 95 6.03 6.77 7.61
C LEU A 95 7.55 6.56 7.57
N GLY A 96 8.25 7.22 6.65
CA GLY A 96 9.70 7.15 6.46
C GLY A 96 10.11 6.55 5.13
N ALA A 97 11.42 6.57 4.87
CA ALA A 97 11.99 6.11 3.61
C ALA A 97 12.64 4.72 3.70
N GLN A 98 12.82 4.20 4.90
CA GLN A 98 13.51 2.94 5.13
C GLN A 98 12.50 1.83 5.41
N THR A 99 12.57 0.76 4.62
CA THR A 99 11.78 -0.45 4.85
C THR A 99 12.51 -1.41 5.79
N MET A 100 11.77 -2.38 6.35
CA MET A 100 12.38 -3.47 7.12
C MET A 100 13.40 -4.24 6.27
N LEU A 101 13.12 -4.43 4.99
CA LEU A 101 14.03 -5.11 4.06
C LEU A 101 15.35 -4.35 3.91
N ASP A 102 15.30 -3.01 3.78
CA ASP A 102 16.51 -2.18 3.69
C ASP A 102 17.40 -2.33 4.93
N VAL A 103 16.76 -2.40 6.12
CA VAL A 103 17.49 -2.62 7.38
C VAL A 103 18.13 -4.00 7.44
N LEU A 104 17.42 -5.03 6.96
CA LEU A 104 17.91 -6.41 6.96
C LEU A 104 19.01 -6.67 5.93
N GLN A 105 19.04 -5.90 4.85
CA GLN A 105 20.01 -6.03 3.76
C GLN A 105 21.18 -5.06 3.85
N CYS A 106 21.28 -4.27 4.93
CA CYS A 106 22.42 -3.37 5.10
C CYS A 106 23.73 -4.15 5.30
N ASP A 107 24.86 -3.53 4.89
CA ASP A 107 26.20 -4.13 4.96
C ASP A 107 26.67 -4.48 6.40
N THR A 108 26.02 -3.89 7.39
CA THR A 108 26.25 -4.19 8.80
C THR A 108 25.11 -5.04 9.34
N PRO A 109 25.27 -6.36 9.45
CA PRO A 109 24.23 -7.24 9.95
C PRO A 109 23.77 -6.81 11.35
N GLN A 110 22.51 -6.48 11.47
CA GLN A 110 21.86 -6.22 12.75
C GLN A 110 21.02 -7.43 13.15
N ASP A 111 20.87 -7.67 14.44
CA ASP A 111 19.93 -8.68 14.91
C ASP A 111 18.51 -8.30 14.47
N PRO A 112 17.84 -9.11 13.63
CA PRO A 112 16.49 -8.80 13.13
C PRO A 112 15.40 -9.04 14.18
N THR A 113 15.73 -9.72 15.28
CA THR A 113 14.76 -10.15 16.31
C THR A 113 13.89 -9.00 16.85
N PRO A 114 14.44 -7.81 17.17
CA PRO A 114 13.60 -6.70 17.64
C PRO A 114 12.59 -6.21 16.61
N LEU A 115 12.93 -6.22 15.32
CA LEU A 115 12.02 -5.81 14.24
C LEU A 115 10.89 -6.82 14.06
N PHE A 116 11.18 -8.11 14.12
CA PHE A 116 10.17 -9.16 14.08
C PHE A 116 9.24 -9.10 15.29
N HIS A 117 9.77 -8.85 16.50
CA HIS A 117 8.94 -8.68 17.69
C HIS A 117 7.97 -7.48 17.53
N GLN A 118 8.44 -6.34 17.05
CA GLN A 118 7.56 -5.19 16.78
C GLN A 118 6.46 -5.51 15.75
N ALA A 119 6.80 -6.25 14.69
CA ALA A 119 5.81 -6.69 13.70
C ALA A 119 4.78 -7.65 14.30
N ILE A 120 5.19 -8.58 15.16
CA ILE A 120 4.31 -9.50 15.87
C ILE A 120 3.41 -8.74 16.85
N ASP A 121 3.93 -7.79 17.61
CA ASP A 121 3.15 -6.97 18.54
C ASP A 121 2.08 -6.15 17.80
N ALA A 122 2.43 -5.58 16.63
CA ALA A 122 1.47 -4.89 15.78
C ALA A 122 0.39 -5.85 15.25
N LEU A 123 0.75 -7.06 14.84
CA LEU A 123 -0.20 -8.08 14.40
C LEU A 123 -1.14 -8.51 15.52
N ILE A 124 -0.61 -8.75 16.72
CA ILE A 124 -1.42 -9.09 17.91
C ILE A 124 -2.41 -7.96 18.22
N THR A 125 -1.93 -6.71 18.20
CA THR A 125 -2.78 -5.52 18.42
C THR A 125 -3.94 -5.47 17.42
N LEU A 126 -3.66 -5.71 16.12
CA LEU A 126 -4.69 -5.77 15.09
C LEU A 126 -5.70 -6.90 15.33
N GLN A 127 -5.22 -8.09 15.67
CA GLN A 127 -6.07 -9.26 15.95
C GLN A 127 -6.99 -9.03 17.13
N LEU A 128 -6.49 -8.45 18.21
CA LEU A 128 -7.27 -8.14 19.41
C LEU A 128 -8.35 -7.06 19.16
N ALA A 129 -8.10 -6.15 18.25
CA ALA A 129 -9.06 -5.11 17.85
C ALA A 129 -10.04 -5.56 16.76
N SER A 130 -9.87 -6.76 16.21
CA SER A 130 -10.71 -7.30 15.15
C SER A 130 -12.15 -7.50 15.63
N GLN A 131 -13.12 -7.16 14.77
CA GLN A 131 -14.55 -7.29 15.04
C GLN A 131 -15.24 -8.07 13.91
N PRO A 132 -16.13 -9.03 14.24
CA PRO A 132 -16.90 -9.76 13.23
C PRO A 132 -17.74 -8.81 12.39
N GLY A 133 -17.84 -9.09 11.10
CA GLY A 133 -18.72 -8.37 10.16
C GLY A 133 -18.25 -6.99 9.73
N VAL A 134 -17.08 -6.51 10.19
CA VAL A 134 -16.51 -5.21 9.77
C VAL A 134 -15.84 -5.29 8.41
N LEU A 135 -15.17 -6.41 8.13
CA LEU A 135 -14.55 -6.70 6.83
C LEU A 135 -15.31 -7.83 6.13
N PRO A 136 -15.20 -7.91 4.79
CA PRO A 136 -15.72 -9.06 4.05
C PRO A 136 -15.19 -10.38 4.60
N VAL A 137 -16.00 -11.42 4.50
CA VAL A 137 -15.58 -12.77 4.92
C VAL A 137 -14.48 -13.27 3.98
N TYR A 138 -13.42 -13.80 4.58
CA TYR A 138 -12.36 -14.48 3.85
C TYR A 138 -12.80 -15.94 3.64
N ASP A 139 -13.66 -16.17 2.65
CA ASP A 139 -14.31 -17.43 2.39
C ASP A 139 -13.48 -18.37 1.49
N ALA A 140 -14.02 -19.57 1.20
CA ALA A 140 -13.35 -20.54 0.35
C ALA A 140 -13.08 -20.01 -1.07
N ALA A 141 -13.94 -19.15 -1.61
CA ALA A 141 -13.73 -18.57 -2.95
C ALA A 141 -12.54 -17.60 -2.98
N VAL A 142 -12.36 -16.81 -1.94
CA VAL A 142 -11.19 -15.95 -1.79
C VAL A 142 -9.93 -16.79 -1.63
N LEU A 143 -9.95 -17.82 -0.77
CA LEU A 143 -8.82 -18.74 -0.57
C LEU A 143 -8.41 -19.42 -1.88
N GLN A 144 -9.37 -19.99 -2.62
CA GLN A 144 -9.10 -20.65 -3.89
C GLN A 144 -8.48 -19.70 -4.92
N ARG A 145 -8.97 -18.47 -5.00
CA ARG A 145 -8.39 -17.46 -5.91
C ARG A 145 -6.94 -17.14 -5.56
N GLU A 146 -6.61 -16.98 -4.28
CA GLU A 146 -5.23 -16.72 -3.84
C GLU A 146 -4.32 -17.95 -4.11
N LEU A 147 -4.80 -19.15 -3.83
CA LEU A 147 -4.05 -20.38 -4.12
C LEU A 147 -3.81 -20.58 -5.61
N ALA A 148 -4.76 -20.21 -6.47
CA ALA A 148 -4.63 -20.33 -7.93
C ALA A 148 -3.52 -19.42 -8.51
N LEU A 149 -3.09 -18.38 -7.81
CA LEU A 149 -1.97 -17.53 -8.24
C LEU A 149 -0.68 -18.34 -8.43
N PHE A 150 -0.44 -19.35 -7.61
CA PHE A 150 0.76 -20.18 -7.73
C PHE A 150 0.78 -21.00 -9.03
N PRO A 151 -0.21 -21.86 -9.34
CA PRO A 151 -0.21 -22.61 -10.58
C PRO A 151 -0.36 -21.72 -11.82
N ASP A 152 -1.19 -20.69 -11.78
CA ASP A 152 -1.51 -19.90 -12.96
C ASP A 152 -0.40 -18.89 -13.31
N TRP A 153 0.23 -18.26 -12.32
CA TRP A 153 1.26 -17.25 -12.56
C TRP A 153 2.68 -17.81 -12.42
N TYR A 154 3.00 -18.49 -11.31
CA TYR A 154 4.36 -18.97 -11.13
C TYR A 154 4.66 -20.16 -12.03
N ILE A 155 3.81 -21.19 -12.03
CA ILE A 155 4.07 -22.40 -12.83
C ILE A 155 3.85 -22.13 -14.31
N ALA A 156 2.66 -21.63 -14.70
CA ALA A 156 2.32 -21.48 -16.10
C ALA A 156 3.04 -20.30 -16.75
N GLN A 157 2.95 -19.09 -16.18
CA GLN A 157 3.49 -17.87 -16.80
C GLN A 157 5.00 -17.73 -16.59
N HIS A 158 5.46 -17.85 -15.35
CA HIS A 158 6.87 -17.61 -15.05
C HIS A 158 7.76 -18.79 -15.44
N ARG A 159 7.34 -20.03 -15.15
CA ARG A 159 8.11 -21.24 -15.47
C ARG A 159 7.81 -21.82 -16.85
N GLY A 160 6.73 -21.39 -17.52
CA GLY A 160 6.30 -21.93 -18.80
C GLY A 160 5.91 -23.40 -18.78
N ILE A 161 5.50 -23.93 -17.63
CA ILE A 161 5.16 -25.34 -17.42
C ILE A 161 3.64 -25.51 -17.52
N THR A 162 3.20 -26.45 -18.37
CA THR A 162 1.79 -26.87 -18.42
C THR A 162 1.60 -28.07 -17.51
N LEU A 163 0.73 -27.93 -16.51
CA LEU A 163 0.39 -29.03 -15.60
C LEU A 163 -0.58 -29.99 -16.27
N ASP A 164 -0.35 -31.28 -16.10
CA ASP A 164 -1.33 -32.34 -16.44
C ASP A 164 -2.46 -32.41 -15.37
N GLU A 165 -3.53 -33.18 -15.67
CA GLU A 165 -4.69 -33.30 -14.77
C GLU A 165 -4.32 -33.82 -13.38
N LYS A 166 -3.39 -34.78 -13.30
CA LYS A 166 -2.95 -35.34 -12.03
C LYS A 166 -2.16 -34.35 -11.20
N GLN A 167 -1.30 -33.56 -11.85
CA GLN A 167 -0.54 -32.51 -11.19
C GLN A 167 -1.46 -31.40 -10.70
N ARG A 168 -2.47 -31.02 -11.51
CA ARG A 168 -3.44 -29.99 -11.12
C ARG A 168 -4.29 -30.45 -9.92
N ALA A 169 -4.80 -31.66 -9.97
CA ALA A 169 -5.56 -32.27 -8.86
C ALA A 169 -4.75 -32.43 -7.55
N THR A 170 -3.44 -32.30 -7.61
CA THR A 170 -2.60 -32.30 -6.39
C THR A 170 -2.52 -30.92 -5.75
N LEU A 171 -2.82 -29.85 -6.52
CA LEU A 171 -2.79 -28.46 -6.05
C LEU A 171 -4.17 -27.97 -5.60
N ASP A 172 -5.25 -28.61 -6.06
CA ASP A 172 -6.64 -28.33 -5.67
C ASP A 172 -6.98 -29.03 -4.36
#